data_45039b1ec97203c00df6196a06cc0953
#
_entry.id   45039b1ec97203c00df6196a06cc0953
#
_cell.length_a   1.000
_cell.length_b   1.000
_cell.length_c   1.000
_cell.angle_alpha   90.00
_cell.angle_beta   90.00
_cell.angle_gamma   90.00
#
_symmetry.space_group_name_H-M   'P 1'
#
loop_
_entity.id
_entity.type
_entity.pdbx_description
1 polymer ?
#
loop_
_entity_poly.entity_id
_entity_poly.type
_entity_poly.pdbx_seq_one_letter_code
_entity_poly.pdbx_strand_id
1 'polypeptide(L)'
;HDSVSFFDAYEELINGKYGYLIKNVSLDAGYMTPAICRAIVQNDQIPYMPYKRPMTKKGFFKKYEYVYDEEYDCYLCPNDKILMYTTTTRNGYRQYKSDPKDCKDCPLRNKCTKSKNMTKVIERHLWEEFREYADEIRHTMEWKEIYPQRKETIERVFADCKENNGLRFTRLKGLKKNQQNAWLIFACHNLKKMSLWRGKYRRKPSKNSIYPSKYTKKDNFFSKIAYIQ
;
A
#
# COMPACT_ATOMS: atom_id res chain seq x y z
N HIS A 1 -13.64 -3.07 4.20
CA HIS A 1 -12.20 -3.25 4.03
C HIS A 1 -11.62 -1.93 3.53
N ASP A 2 -10.49 -1.50 4.08
CA ASP A 2 -9.87 -0.19 3.83
C ASP A 2 -9.63 0.09 2.33
N SER A 3 -9.36 -0.95 1.55
CA SER A 3 -9.18 -0.84 0.10
C SER A 3 -10.43 -0.42 -0.68
N VAL A 4 -11.63 -0.50 -0.09
CA VAL A 4 -12.88 -0.09 -0.75
C VAL A 4 -13.03 1.43 -0.75
N SER A 5 -12.67 2.07 0.37
CA SER A 5 -12.74 3.54 0.51
C SER A 5 -11.55 4.29 -0.13
N PHE A 6 -10.58 3.56 -0.66
CA PHE A 6 -9.38 4.15 -1.26
C PHE A 6 -9.72 5.04 -2.45
N PHE A 7 -10.54 4.55 -3.38
CA PHE A 7 -10.76 5.23 -4.66
C PHE A 7 -11.41 6.59 -4.48
N ASP A 8 -12.44 6.69 -3.63
CA ASP A 8 -13.13 7.96 -3.36
C ASP A 8 -12.16 9.00 -2.76
N ALA A 9 -11.37 8.60 -1.75
CA ALA A 9 -10.40 9.48 -1.12
C ALA A 9 -9.23 9.85 -2.04
N TYR A 10 -8.79 8.91 -2.86
CA TYR A 10 -7.72 9.11 -3.82
C TYR A 10 -8.13 10.05 -4.95
N GLU A 11 -9.34 9.88 -5.49
CA GLU A 11 -9.89 10.73 -6.52
C GLU A 11 -10.09 12.17 -6.02
N GLU A 12 -10.60 12.36 -4.82
CA GLU A 12 -10.70 13.67 -4.18
C GLU A 12 -9.31 14.33 -4.03
N LEU A 13 -8.29 13.55 -3.70
CA LEU A 13 -6.93 14.03 -3.52
C LEU A 13 -6.29 14.46 -4.83
N ILE A 14 -6.37 13.66 -5.90
CA ILE A 14 -5.73 13.97 -7.20
C ILE A 14 -6.44 15.10 -7.93
N ASN A 15 -7.77 15.20 -7.80
CA ASN A 15 -8.56 16.30 -8.37
C ASN A 15 -8.50 17.58 -7.52
N GLY A 16 -7.91 17.51 -6.33
CA GLY A 16 -7.73 18.64 -5.44
C GLY A 16 -6.69 19.65 -5.95
N LYS A 17 -6.68 20.84 -5.34
CA LYS A 17 -5.82 21.99 -5.72
C LYS A 17 -4.33 21.63 -5.87
N TYR A 18 -3.84 20.63 -5.15
CA TYR A 18 -2.42 20.24 -5.12
C TYR A 18 -2.17 18.86 -5.72
N GLY A 19 -3.17 18.24 -6.34
CA GLY A 19 -3.08 16.88 -6.88
C GLY A 19 -1.92 16.72 -7.89
N TYR A 20 -1.68 17.73 -8.72
CA TYR A 20 -0.59 17.73 -9.70
C TYR A 20 0.83 17.69 -9.09
N LEU A 21 0.97 18.00 -7.80
CA LEU A 21 2.26 17.95 -7.08
C LEU A 21 2.56 16.55 -6.51
N ILE A 22 1.57 15.67 -6.48
CA ILE A 22 1.70 14.34 -5.88
C ILE A 22 2.41 13.43 -6.87
N LYS A 23 3.63 13.04 -6.54
CA LYS A 23 4.42 12.08 -7.33
C LYS A 23 4.56 10.73 -6.63
N ASN A 24 4.53 10.72 -5.32
CA ASN A 24 4.79 9.55 -4.49
C ASN A 24 3.58 9.26 -3.61
N VAL A 25 3.05 8.05 -3.68
CA VAL A 25 1.91 7.61 -2.87
C VAL A 25 2.36 6.48 -1.94
N SER A 26 2.39 6.77 -0.64
CA SER A 26 2.84 5.80 0.37
C SER A 26 1.66 5.24 1.15
N LEU A 27 1.42 3.94 1.03
CA LEU A 27 0.27 3.25 1.60
C LEU A 27 0.69 2.09 2.50
N ASP A 28 -0.25 1.61 3.31
CA ASP A 28 -0.06 0.42 4.14
C ASP A 28 -0.26 -0.89 3.35
N ALA A 29 0.21 -2.01 3.91
CA ALA A 29 0.10 -3.35 3.29
C ALA A 29 -1.35 -3.74 2.94
N GLY A 30 -2.34 -3.21 3.66
CA GLY A 30 -3.77 -3.44 3.39
C GLY A 30 -4.21 -2.98 2.01
N TYR A 31 -3.57 -1.94 1.49
CA TYR A 31 -3.87 -1.34 0.18
C TYR A 31 -3.12 -1.99 -0.99
N MET A 32 -2.23 -2.96 -0.75
CA MET A 32 -1.48 -3.67 -1.79
C MET A 32 -2.41 -4.58 -2.60
N THR A 33 -3.14 -3.99 -3.55
CA THR A 33 -4.04 -4.67 -4.48
C THR A 33 -3.73 -4.24 -5.91
N PRO A 34 -3.92 -5.12 -6.92
CA PRO A 34 -3.65 -4.78 -8.32
C PRO A 34 -4.39 -3.54 -8.80
N ALA A 35 -5.66 -3.37 -8.39
CA ALA A 35 -6.47 -2.22 -8.80
C ALA A 35 -5.95 -0.89 -8.24
N ILE A 36 -5.52 -0.86 -6.97
CA ILE A 36 -4.95 0.35 -6.35
C ILE A 36 -3.60 0.68 -6.97
N CYS A 37 -2.72 -0.32 -7.14
CA CYS A 37 -1.42 -0.11 -7.79
C CYS A 37 -1.59 0.45 -9.21
N ARG A 38 -2.54 -0.12 -9.99
CA ARG A 38 -2.88 0.37 -11.31
C ARG A 38 -3.32 1.84 -11.30
N ALA A 39 -4.26 2.20 -10.41
CA ALA A 39 -4.77 3.57 -10.33
C ALA A 39 -3.66 4.59 -10.04
N ILE A 40 -2.71 4.25 -9.16
CA ILE A 40 -1.58 5.11 -8.83
C ILE A 40 -0.64 5.26 -10.03
N VAL A 41 -0.25 4.15 -10.67
CA VAL A 41 0.69 4.17 -11.81
C VAL A 41 0.09 4.86 -13.03
N GLN A 42 -1.21 4.69 -13.31
CA GLN A 42 -1.90 5.37 -14.40
C GLN A 42 -2.02 6.89 -14.23
N ASN A 43 -1.82 7.40 -13.02
CA ASN A 43 -1.71 8.84 -12.73
C ASN A 43 -0.25 9.34 -12.68
N ASP A 44 0.69 8.62 -13.29
CA ASP A 44 2.12 8.94 -13.30
C ASP A 44 2.72 9.09 -11.89
N GLN A 45 2.20 8.31 -10.94
CA GLN A 45 2.65 8.32 -9.55
C GLN A 45 3.31 7.00 -9.17
N ILE A 46 4.21 7.05 -8.19
CA ILE A 46 4.96 5.89 -7.73
C ILE A 46 4.35 5.34 -6.44
N PRO A 47 3.93 4.04 -6.41
CA PRO A 47 3.38 3.40 -5.22
C PRO A 47 4.50 2.91 -4.28
N TYR A 48 4.58 3.47 -3.08
CA TYR A 48 5.48 3.01 -2.02
C TYR A 48 4.70 2.19 -1.00
N MET A 49 4.75 0.88 -1.14
CA MET A 49 4.00 -0.06 -0.29
C MET A 49 4.92 -1.11 0.34
N PRO A 50 4.59 -1.62 1.53
CA PRO A 50 5.37 -2.67 2.17
C PRO A 50 4.98 -4.05 1.62
N TYR A 51 5.82 -5.03 1.86
CA TYR A 51 5.53 -6.42 1.49
C TYR A 51 4.26 -6.95 2.17
N LYS A 52 3.34 -7.47 1.37
CA LYS A 52 2.16 -8.18 1.85
C LYS A 52 2.44 -9.68 1.89
N ARG A 53 2.58 -10.22 3.10
CA ARG A 53 2.85 -11.65 3.28
C ARG A 53 1.72 -12.50 2.70
N PRO A 54 2.02 -13.49 1.83
CA PRO A 54 1.00 -14.41 1.33
C PRO A 54 0.36 -15.21 2.45
N MET A 55 -0.95 -15.36 2.42
CA MET A 55 -1.72 -16.19 3.38
C MET A 55 -1.72 -17.66 2.99
N THR A 56 -0.54 -18.23 2.73
CA THR A 56 -0.37 -19.65 2.41
C THR A 56 -0.22 -20.46 3.70
N LYS A 57 -0.87 -21.62 3.77
CA LYS A 57 -0.73 -22.54 4.91
C LYS A 57 0.74 -22.94 5.09
N LYS A 58 1.17 -23.09 6.36
CA LYS A 58 2.52 -23.55 6.69
C LYS A 58 2.79 -24.91 6.03
N GLY A 59 3.95 -25.05 5.40
CA GLY A 59 4.37 -26.28 4.70
C GLY A 59 3.91 -26.38 3.25
N PHE A 60 3.16 -25.38 2.73
CA PHE A 60 2.77 -25.31 1.32
C PHE A 60 3.60 -24.30 0.56
N PHE A 61 3.88 -24.59 -0.71
CA PHE A 61 4.53 -23.65 -1.63
C PHE A 61 3.75 -22.36 -1.73
N LYS A 62 4.48 -21.24 -1.64
CA LYS A 62 3.94 -19.88 -1.78
C LYS A 62 3.85 -19.51 -3.26
N LYS A 63 3.04 -18.49 -3.58
CA LYS A 63 2.81 -18.07 -4.97
C LYS A 63 4.12 -17.73 -5.71
N TYR A 64 5.08 -17.12 -5.05
CA TYR A 64 6.36 -16.73 -5.65
C TYR A 64 7.30 -17.92 -5.96
N GLU A 65 7.01 -19.13 -5.49
CA GLU A 65 7.75 -20.35 -5.84
C GLU A 65 7.25 -20.96 -7.17
N TYR A 66 6.21 -20.36 -7.76
CA TYR A 66 5.72 -20.67 -9.10
C TYR A 66 6.14 -19.54 -10.03
N VAL A 67 6.88 -19.84 -11.08
CA VAL A 67 7.37 -18.86 -12.02
C VAL A 67 6.32 -18.58 -13.08
N TYR A 68 5.97 -17.32 -13.30
CA TYR A 68 5.09 -16.93 -14.40
C TYR A 68 5.93 -16.70 -15.65
N ASP A 69 5.53 -17.33 -16.72
CA ASP A 69 6.08 -17.13 -18.05
C ASP A 69 5.10 -16.25 -18.85
N GLU A 70 5.54 -15.05 -19.16
CA GLU A 70 4.71 -14.06 -19.84
C GLU A 70 4.54 -14.37 -21.32
N GLU A 71 5.57 -14.97 -21.96
CA GLU A 71 5.57 -15.29 -23.39
C GLU A 71 4.57 -16.42 -23.69
N TYR A 72 4.54 -17.45 -22.85
CA TYR A 72 3.63 -18.60 -23.02
C TYR A 72 2.33 -18.47 -22.22
N ASP A 73 2.14 -17.38 -21.47
CA ASP A 73 1.00 -17.15 -20.57
C ASP A 73 0.68 -18.38 -19.70
N CYS A 74 1.69 -18.88 -19.00
CA CYS A 74 1.61 -20.06 -18.16
C CYS A 74 2.39 -19.91 -16.85
N TYR A 75 2.19 -20.82 -15.92
CA TYR A 75 3.03 -20.94 -14.72
C TYR A 75 3.84 -22.21 -14.75
N LEU A 76 5.10 -22.12 -14.30
CA LEU A 76 5.94 -23.27 -13.99
C LEU A 76 5.86 -23.59 -12.50
N CYS A 77 5.60 -24.84 -12.13
CA CYS A 77 5.62 -25.28 -10.75
C CYS A 77 7.04 -25.63 -10.27
N PRO A 78 7.29 -25.77 -8.95
CA PRO A 78 8.60 -26.15 -8.41
C PRO A 78 9.12 -27.53 -8.86
N ASN A 79 8.35 -28.28 -9.63
CA ASN A 79 8.73 -29.55 -10.28
C ASN A 79 8.74 -29.41 -11.80
N ASP A 80 8.95 -28.22 -12.32
CA ASP A 80 9.08 -27.87 -13.74
C ASP A 80 7.91 -28.36 -14.63
N LYS A 81 6.70 -28.45 -14.06
CA LYS A 81 5.49 -28.77 -14.81
C LYS A 81 4.67 -27.52 -15.06
N ILE A 82 4.04 -27.47 -16.23
CA ILE A 82 3.31 -26.30 -16.71
C ILE A 82 1.88 -26.30 -16.14
N LEU A 83 1.46 -25.13 -15.69
CA LEU A 83 0.06 -24.82 -15.36
C LEU A 83 -0.48 -23.92 -16.46
N MET A 84 -1.38 -24.45 -17.27
CA MET A 84 -1.99 -23.73 -18.40
C MET A 84 -3.14 -22.84 -17.93
N TYR A 85 -3.32 -21.75 -18.65
CA TYR A 85 -4.52 -20.91 -18.51
C TYR A 85 -5.79 -21.74 -18.78
N THR A 86 -6.80 -21.56 -17.94
CA THR A 86 -8.09 -22.26 -18.10
C THR A 86 -9.26 -21.32 -18.24
N THR A 87 -9.39 -20.33 -17.38
CA THR A 87 -10.51 -19.40 -17.37
C THR A 87 -10.18 -18.11 -16.63
N THR A 88 -10.98 -17.09 -16.86
CA THR A 88 -10.93 -15.84 -16.07
C THR A 88 -12.21 -15.72 -15.25
N THR A 89 -12.06 -15.49 -13.96
CA THR A 89 -13.18 -15.28 -13.03
C THR A 89 -13.85 -13.93 -13.30
N ARG A 90 -15.09 -13.76 -12.82
CA ARG A 90 -15.81 -12.47 -12.90
C ARG A 90 -15.10 -11.31 -12.18
N ASN A 91 -14.23 -11.65 -11.21
CA ASN A 91 -13.45 -10.68 -10.45
C ASN A 91 -12.10 -10.34 -11.12
N GLY A 92 -11.89 -10.72 -12.38
CA GLY A 92 -10.67 -10.40 -13.12
C GLY A 92 -9.46 -11.26 -12.76
N TYR A 93 -9.65 -12.44 -12.17
CA TYR A 93 -8.55 -13.37 -11.91
C TYR A 93 -8.48 -14.44 -12.99
N ARG A 94 -7.36 -14.51 -13.69
CA ARG A 94 -6.97 -15.61 -14.57
C ARG A 94 -6.59 -16.81 -13.73
N GLN A 95 -7.13 -17.98 -14.05
CA GLN A 95 -6.81 -19.25 -13.37
C GLN A 95 -5.94 -20.12 -14.25
N TYR A 96 -4.82 -20.55 -13.66
CA TYR A 96 -3.85 -21.47 -14.28
C TYR A 96 -3.89 -22.78 -13.54
N LYS A 97 -4.06 -23.89 -14.26
CA LYS A 97 -4.31 -25.19 -13.69
C LYS A 97 -3.31 -26.22 -14.20
N SER A 98 -2.79 -27.05 -13.29
CA SER A 98 -1.92 -28.17 -13.64
C SER A 98 -2.70 -29.35 -14.22
N ASP A 99 -2.05 -30.17 -15.07
CA ASP A 99 -2.59 -31.47 -15.49
C ASP A 99 -2.63 -32.44 -14.29
N PRO A 100 -3.75 -33.13 -14.04
CA PRO A 100 -3.83 -34.19 -13.03
C PRO A 100 -2.79 -35.30 -13.20
N LYS A 101 -2.41 -35.62 -14.43
CA LYS A 101 -1.40 -36.65 -14.75
C LYS A 101 -0.04 -36.28 -14.19
N ASP A 102 0.38 -35.02 -14.34
CA ASP A 102 1.64 -34.50 -13.82
C ASP A 102 1.70 -34.48 -12.29
N CYS A 103 0.54 -34.28 -11.64
CA CYS A 103 0.45 -34.19 -10.20
C CYS A 103 0.24 -35.54 -9.50
N LYS A 104 -0.19 -36.58 -10.22
CA LYS A 104 -0.49 -37.88 -9.67
C LYS A 104 0.71 -38.52 -8.96
N ASP A 105 1.86 -38.53 -9.67
CA ASP A 105 3.08 -39.14 -9.19
C ASP A 105 4.15 -38.12 -8.76
N CYS A 106 3.74 -36.88 -8.53
CA CYS A 106 4.64 -35.80 -8.18
C CYS A 106 5.15 -35.94 -6.73
N PRO A 107 6.48 -35.99 -6.50
CA PRO A 107 7.06 -36.10 -5.15
C PRO A 107 6.77 -34.91 -4.25
N LEU A 108 6.53 -33.73 -4.85
CA LEU A 108 6.26 -32.47 -4.16
C LEU A 108 4.77 -32.22 -3.88
N ARG A 109 3.90 -33.13 -4.28
CA ARG A 109 2.45 -32.96 -4.20
C ARG A 109 1.96 -32.59 -2.80
N ASN A 110 2.50 -33.21 -1.75
CA ASN A 110 2.09 -32.97 -0.36
C ASN A 110 2.33 -31.50 0.10
N LYS A 111 3.32 -30.83 -0.50
CA LYS A 111 3.64 -29.40 -0.27
C LYS A 111 2.95 -28.46 -1.26
N CYS A 112 2.32 -29.02 -2.32
CA CYS A 112 1.73 -28.25 -3.41
C CYS A 112 0.21 -28.15 -3.28
N THR A 113 -0.49 -29.29 -3.23
CA THR A 113 -1.96 -29.34 -3.25
C THR A 113 -2.54 -30.50 -2.43
N LYS A 114 -3.70 -30.25 -1.82
CA LYS A 114 -4.53 -31.29 -1.18
C LYS A 114 -5.80 -31.60 -2.00
N SER A 115 -5.86 -31.13 -3.24
CA SER A 115 -7.01 -31.36 -4.11
C SER A 115 -7.22 -32.85 -4.34
N LYS A 116 -8.47 -33.31 -4.19
CA LYS A 116 -8.87 -34.69 -4.51
C LYS A 116 -8.66 -34.99 -6.01
N ASN A 117 -8.84 -33.96 -6.86
CA ASN A 117 -8.67 -34.09 -8.31
C ASN A 117 -7.20 -33.98 -8.75
N MET A 118 -6.23 -34.05 -7.82
CA MET A 118 -4.80 -33.97 -8.11
C MET A 118 -4.42 -32.76 -8.97
N THR A 119 -5.00 -31.60 -8.70
CA THR A 119 -4.74 -30.37 -9.46
C THR A 119 -4.28 -29.25 -8.56
N LYS A 120 -3.38 -28.42 -9.05
CA LYS A 120 -3.04 -27.12 -8.47
C LYS A 120 -3.65 -26.00 -9.32
N VAL A 121 -4.26 -25.03 -8.67
CA VAL A 121 -4.74 -23.81 -9.32
C VAL A 121 -3.98 -22.62 -8.75
N ILE A 122 -3.50 -21.75 -9.63
CA ILE A 122 -2.91 -20.46 -9.30
C ILE A 122 -3.75 -19.38 -9.95
N GLU A 123 -4.01 -18.33 -9.19
CA GLU A 123 -4.75 -17.17 -9.67
C GLU A 123 -3.81 -15.97 -9.87
N ARG A 124 -3.92 -15.32 -11.05
CA ARG A 124 -3.23 -14.08 -11.40
C ARG A 124 -4.27 -13.05 -11.80
N HIS A 125 -4.26 -11.88 -11.16
CA HIS A 125 -5.16 -10.80 -11.53
C HIS A 125 -4.76 -10.22 -12.91
N LEU A 126 -5.72 -9.71 -13.70
CA LEU A 126 -5.45 -9.08 -15.00
C LEU A 126 -4.45 -7.91 -14.91
N TRP A 127 -4.41 -7.24 -13.77
CA TRP A 127 -3.54 -6.10 -13.46
C TRP A 127 -2.44 -6.46 -12.46
N GLU A 128 -2.03 -7.72 -12.42
CA GLU A 128 -0.99 -8.18 -11.47
C GLU A 128 0.35 -7.50 -11.72
N GLU A 129 0.65 -7.13 -12.97
CA GLU A 129 1.86 -6.38 -13.36
C GLU A 129 2.07 -5.11 -12.55
N PHE A 130 1.00 -4.34 -12.28
CA PHE A 130 1.08 -3.13 -11.47
C PHE A 130 1.42 -3.43 -10.00
N ARG A 131 0.95 -4.56 -9.49
CA ARG A 131 1.29 -5.00 -8.13
C ARG A 131 2.73 -5.49 -8.05
N GLU A 132 3.19 -6.19 -9.08
CA GLU A 132 4.57 -6.64 -9.22
C GLU A 132 5.51 -5.43 -9.31
N TYR A 133 5.17 -4.44 -10.12
CA TYR A 133 5.90 -3.17 -10.18
C TYR A 133 6.02 -2.50 -8.80
N ALA A 134 4.92 -2.42 -8.02
CA ALA A 134 4.96 -1.86 -6.67
C ALA A 134 5.85 -2.69 -5.71
N ASP A 135 5.93 -4.01 -5.91
CA ASP A 135 6.82 -4.89 -5.15
C ASP A 135 8.29 -4.70 -5.55
N GLU A 136 8.59 -4.43 -6.82
CA GLU A 136 9.94 -4.09 -7.31
C GLU A 136 10.43 -2.75 -6.75
N ILE A 137 9.57 -1.71 -6.73
CA ILE A 137 9.89 -0.42 -6.10
C ILE A 137 10.38 -0.59 -4.67
N ARG A 138 9.86 -1.55 -3.93
CA ARG A 138 10.28 -1.85 -2.56
C ARG A 138 11.76 -2.19 -2.43
N HIS A 139 12.40 -2.67 -3.47
CA HIS A 139 13.82 -3.02 -3.49
C HIS A 139 14.73 -1.84 -3.86
N THR A 140 14.17 -0.70 -4.25
CA THR A 140 14.93 0.50 -4.60
C THR A 140 15.48 1.25 -3.39
N MET A 141 16.50 2.07 -3.60
CA MET A 141 17.03 2.96 -2.56
C MET A 141 16.01 4.03 -2.17
N GLU A 142 15.27 4.55 -3.13
CA GLU A 142 14.23 5.56 -2.92
C GLU A 142 13.14 5.06 -1.95
N TRP A 143 12.74 3.79 -2.06
CA TRP A 143 11.77 3.22 -1.12
C TRP A 143 12.28 3.27 0.33
N LYS A 144 13.56 2.99 0.53
CA LYS A 144 14.19 3.01 1.87
C LYS A 144 14.23 4.42 2.47
N GLU A 145 14.23 5.45 1.63
CA GLU A 145 14.22 6.85 2.07
C GLU A 145 12.79 7.37 2.27
N ILE A 146 11.87 7.05 1.35
CA ILE A 146 10.51 7.63 1.33
C ILE A 146 9.56 6.91 2.28
N TYR A 147 9.50 5.57 2.21
CA TYR A 147 8.52 4.81 2.98
C TYR A 147 8.64 4.99 4.51
N PRO A 148 9.84 5.02 5.12
CA PRO A 148 9.98 5.23 6.57
C PRO A 148 9.47 6.58 7.07
N GLN A 149 9.34 7.59 6.20
CA GLN A 149 8.85 8.91 6.59
C GLN A 149 7.39 8.90 7.06
N ARG A 150 6.63 7.84 6.76
CA ARG A 150 5.29 7.60 7.30
C ARG A 150 5.28 7.62 8.83
N LYS A 151 6.30 7.05 9.47
CA LYS A 151 6.41 7.00 10.94
C LYS A 151 6.50 8.39 11.56
N GLU A 152 7.20 9.30 10.91
CA GLU A 152 7.36 10.68 11.38
C GLU A 152 6.19 11.60 11.03
N THR A 153 5.40 11.22 10.04
CA THR A 153 4.30 12.03 9.51
C THR A 153 2.95 11.48 9.94
N ILE A 154 2.36 10.64 9.12
CA ILE A 154 0.96 10.21 9.30
C ILE A 154 0.75 9.33 10.53
N GLU A 155 1.66 8.36 10.78
CA GLU A 155 1.54 7.47 11.93
C GLU A 155 1.64 8.25 13.25
N ARG A 156 2.52 9.26 13.30
CA ARG A 156 2.67 10.14 14.45
C ARG A 156 1.42 11.01 14.67
N VAL A 157 0.80 11.50 13.59
CA VAL A 157 -0.46 12.27 13.68
C VAL A 157 -1.57 11.41 14.25
N PHE A 158 -1.71 10.16 13.74
CA PHE A 158 -2.72 9.24 14.27
C PHE A 158 -2.46 8.84 15.71
N ALA A 159 -1.21 8.60 16.09
CA ALA A 159 -0.84 8.32 17.47
C ALA A 159 -1.23 9.49 18.39
N ASP A 160 -0.88 10.73 18.04
CA ASP A 160 -1.25 11.92 18.83
C ASP A 160 -2.77 12.11 18.91
N CYS A 161 -3.49 11.93 17.80
CA CYS A 161 -4.95 12.02 17.79
C CYS A 161 -5.61 10.92 18.62
N LYS A 162 -5.09 9.69 18.61
CA LYS A 162 -5.63 8.58 19.41
C LYS A 162 -5.37 8.76 20.90
N GLU A 163 -4.18 9.20 21.28
CA GLU A 163 -3.81 9.30 22.70
C GLU A 163 -4.29 10.61 23.34
N ASN A 164 -4.22 11.74 22.62
CA ASN A 164 -4.42 13.05 23.20
C ASN A 164 -5.70 13.74 22.77
N ASN A 165 -6.32 13.32 21.65
CA ASN A 165 -7.47 14.03 21.07
C ASN A 165 -8.73 13.18 20.97
N GLY A 166 -8.77 11.99 21.62
CA GLY A 166 -9.97 11.17 21.74
C GLY A 166 -10.38 10.38 20.49
N LEU A 167 -9.49 10.21 19.50
CA LEU A 167 -9.80 9.44 18.28
C LEU A 167 -9.91 7.92 18.55
N ARG A 168 -9.37 7.42 19.67
CA ARG A 168 -9.35 5.98 19.99
C ARG A 168 -10.74 5.39 20.23
N PHE A 169 -11.62 6.16 20.86
CA PHE A 169 -12.96 5.71 21.25
C PHE A 169 -14.01 6.76 20.89
N THR A 170 -15.15 6.30 20.42
CA THR A 170 -16.30 7.16 20.16
C THR A 170 -17.55 6.64 20.86
N ARG A 171 -18.38 7.56 21.34
CA ARG A 171 -19.74 7.27 21.85
C ARG A 171 -20.81 7.49 20.78
N LEU A 172 -20.41 7.94 19.60
CA LEU A 172 -21.32 8.25 18.51
C LEU A 172 -21.66 6.99 17.73
N LYS A 173 -22.91 6.86 17.28
CA LYS A 173 -23.41 5.77 16.44
C LYS A 173 -23.60 6.28 15.01
N GLY A 174 -23.19 5.44 14.05
CA GLY A 174 -23.33 5.68 12.62
C GLY A 174 -22.13 6.38 11.97
N LEU A 175 -21.93 6.11 10.69
CA LEU A 175 -20.77 6.55 9.91
C LEU A 175 -20.65 8.07 9.88
N LYS A 176 -21.71 8.78 9.49
CA LYS A 176 -21.72 10.24 9.33
C LYS A 176 -21.26 11.00 10.56
N LYS A 177 -21.78 10.63 11.76
CA LYS A 177 -21.40 11.29 13.01
C LYS A 177 -19.95 11.01 13.38
N ASN A 178 -19.48 9.78 13.17
CA ASN A 178 -18.08 9.42 13.45
C ASN A 178 -17.12 10.11 12.50
N GLN A 179 -17.49 10.26 11.23
CA GLN A 179 -16.70 10.98 10.24
C GLN A 179 -16.56 12.47 10.60
N GLN A 180 -17.67 13.13 10.97
CA GLN A 180 -17.65 14.52 11.45
C GLN A 180 -16.77 14.69 12.70
N ASN A 181 -16.87 13.75 13.65
CA ASN A 181 -16.04 13.76 14.85
C ASN A 181 -14.54 13.61 14.51
N ALA A 182 -14.21 12.71 13.60
CA ALA A 182 -12.84 12.55 13.14
C ALA A 182 -12.29 13.83 12.49
N TRP A 183 -13.07 14.47 11.62
CA TRP A 183 -12.69 15.75 11.01
C TRP A 183 -12.43 16.85 12.04
N LEU A 184 -13.27 16.97 13.07
CA LEU A 184 -13.06 17.94 14.16
C LEU A 184 -11.77 17.64 14.93
N ILE A 185 -11.50 16.38 15.23
CA ILE A 185 -10.27 15.95 15.91
C ILE A 185 -9.03 16.34 15.11
N PHE A 186 -9.00 16.04 13.79
CA PHE A 186 -7.91 16.40 12.93
C PHE A 186 -7.77 17.91 12.72
N ALA A 187 -8.90 18.65 12.64
CA ALA A 187 -8.89 20.11 12.59
C ALA A 187 -8.26 20.72 13.84
N CYS A 188 -8.63 20.26 15.03
CA CYS A 188 -8.04 20.69 16.31
C CYS A 188 -6.54 20.36 16.38
N HIS A 189 -6.14 19.16 15.93
CA HIS A 189 -4.74 18.78 15.87
C HIS A 189 -3.94 19.71 14.95
N ASN A 190 -4.48 20.05 13.79
CA ASN A 190 -3.84 20.97 12.84
C ASN A 190 -3.73 22.39 13.39
N LEU A 191 -4.78 22.91 14.05
CA LEU A 191 -4.75 24.22 14.72
C LEU A 191 -3.69 24.26 15.82
N LYS A 192 -3.57 23.22 16.64
CA LYS A 192 -2.50 23.07 17.63
C LYS A 192 -1.12 23.14 17.00
N LYS A 193 -0.90 22.40 15.90
CA LYS A 193 0.37 22.45 15.15
C LYS A 193 0.66 23.85 14.60
N MET A 194 -0.33 24.50 14.00
CA MET A 194 -0.20 25.85 13.49
C MET A 194 0.16 26.87 14.59
N SER A 195 -0.44 26.78 15.77
CA SER A 195 -0.12 27.66 16.89
C SER A 195 1.32 27.49 17.38
N LEU A 196 1.79 26.24 17.46
CA LEU A 196 3.17 25.93 17.82
C LEU A 196 4.17 26.40 16.76
N TRP A 197 3.82 26.32 15.50
CA TRP A 197 4.61 26.84 14.39
C TRP A 197 4.76 28.36 14.46
N ARG A 198 3.63 29.08 14.59
CA ARG A 198 3.63 30.55 14.78
C ARG A 198 4.44 30.99 16.00
N GLY A 199 4.37 30.22 17.11
CA GLY A 199 5.17 30.48 18.31
C GLY A 199 6.67 30.38 18.07
N LYS A 200 7.14 29.43 17.25
CA LYS A 200 8.55 29.30 16.86
C LYS A 200 9.04 30.46 15.97
N TYR A 201 8.20 30.95 15.05
CA TYR A 201 8.56 32.07 14.17
C TYR A 201 8.43 33.44 14.86
N ARG A 202 7.61 33.58 15.91
CA ARG A 202 7.50 34.85 16.69
C ARG A 202 8.66 35.07 17.65
N ARG A 203 9.38 34.04 18.07
CA ARG A 203 10.62 34.20 18.83
C ARG A 203 11.69 34.67 17.87
N LYS A 204 11.83 36.03 17.71
CA LYS A 204 13.00 36.60 17.04
C LYS A 204 14.24 36.01 17.71
N PRO A 205 15.22 35.48 16.95
CA PRO A 205 16.47 35.05 17.55
C PRO A 205 17.02 36.26 18.32
N SER A 206 17.43 36.04 19.57
CA SER A 206 18.13 37.07 20.32
C SER A 206 19.35 37.48 19.48
N LYS A 207 19.70 38.74 19.47
CA LYS A 207 20.82 39.29 18.66
C LYS A 207 22.18 38.62 18.90
N ASN A 208 22.25 37.63 19.82
CA ASN A 208 23.46 36.92 20.24
C ASN A 208 23.44 35.41 19.90
N SER A 209 22.59 34.94 18.99
CA SER A 209 22.61 33.54 18.56
C SER A 209 23.69 33.33 17.49
N ILE A 210 24.78 32.67 17.87
CA ILE A 210 25.94 32.29 17.02
C ILE A 210 25.60 31.12 16.05
N TYR A 211 24.34 30.67 15.94
CA TYR A 211 23.99 29.57 15.07
C TYR A 211 23.39 30.08 13.73
N PRO A 212 24.02 29.77 12.59
CA PRO A 212 23.47 30.10 11.28
C PRO A 212 22.18 29.31 11.06
N SER A 213 21.16 29.97 10.51
CA SER A 213 19.86 29.40 10.19
C SER A 213 19.98 28.29 9.13
N LYS A 214 20.07 27.03 9.56
CA LYS A 214 20.06 25.83 8.68
C LYS A 214 18.67 25.42 8.19
N TYR A 215 17.65 26.27 8.30
CA TYR A 215 16.24 25.85 8.11
C TYR A 215 15.50 26.49 6.94
N THR A 216 16.19 27.11 5.98
CA THR A 216 15.54 27.71 4.81
C THR A 216 15.34 26.77 3.60
N LYS A 217 15.69 25.48 3.72
CA LYS A 217 15.55 24.51 2.59
C LYS A 217 14.52 23.39 2.81
N LYS A 218 13.70 23.39 3.88
CA LYS A 218 12.73 22.33 4.15
C LYS A 218 11.29 22.59 3.69
N ASP A 219 10.97 23.78 3.18
CA ASP A 219 9.58 24.14 2.86
C ASP A 219 9.03 23.47 1.58
N ASN A 220 9.88 22.86 0.74
CA ASN A 220 9.44 22.19 -0.48
C ASN A 220 9.22 20.68 -0.33
N PHE A 221 9.41 20.13 0.86
CA PHE A 221 9.39 18.66 1.03
C PHE A 221 7.97 18.11 1.24
N PHE A 222 7.09 18.85 1.93
CA PHE A 222 5.72 18.40 2.25
C PHE A 222 4.75 18.42 1.07
N SER A 223 5.07 19.13 -0.02
CA SER A 223 4.23 19.21 -1.21
C SER A 223 4.34 18.00 -2.15
N LYS A 224 5.22 17.05 -1.85
CA LYS A 224 5.54 15.95 -2.78
C LYS A 224 5.06 14.57 -2.35
N ILE A 225 4.51 14.42 -1.14
CA ILE A 225 4.12 13.10 -0.61
C ILE A 225 2.67 13.15 -0.12
N ALA A 226 1.81 12.35 -0.72
CA ALA A 226 0.45 12.13 -0.26
C ALA A 226 0.36 10.81 0.52
N TYR A 227 -0.26 10.85 1.68
CA TYR A 227 -0.54 9.68 2.50
C TYR A 227 -2.04 9.47 2.58
N ILE A 228 -2.49 8.33 2.13
CA ILE A 228 -3.88 7.88 2.22
C ILE A 228 -3.96 6.74 3.23
N GLN A 229 -4.86 6.86 4.17
CA GLN A 229 -5.17 5.83 5.17
C GLN A 229 -6.63 5.42 5.14
#